data_503987d09da4c872f7a8add1c963e25e
#
_entry.id   503987d09da4c872f7a8add1c963e25e
#
_cell.length_a   1.000
_cell.length_b   1.000
_cell.length_c   1.000
_cell.angle_alpha   90.00
_cell.angle_beta   90.00
_cell.angle_gamma   90.00
#
_symmetry.space_group_name_H-M   'P 1'
#
loop_
_entity.id
_entity.type
_entity.pdbx_description
1 polymer ?
#
loop_
_entity_poly.entity_id
_entity_poly.type
_entity_poly.pdbx_seq_one_letter_code
_entity_poly.pdbx_strand_id
1 'polypeptide(L)'
;MNPQQETETLCKKLKPVIGDQADMLWHMYLSEDDLNRRKFAQDIEIIAEKFLKEQPLENRQILLEPPSKENSKGTYLLGDVIYNKKKLHPLYLKQEDFLKQVGIFAITGEGKTNLAYLLALQLLESKTPFMVIDWKRSWRNLLSLENKHPELKNVQVLTIGRDTLPFLWNVFREPPGPDKNFWVGTISDALERSHLSGPGVAYYFNKIYSKLYKGLPDDFYPNFFDGIRELRNIKVFGREANWKQTAQRIFQSFTLGRASKVFNARNPIKLEELLDKPVILELDLEMPKALRMFFSEMILRWIHLYRLSRGETDNLKHVLFLEEVHNLFAQTSFNKDNSSLENLYREIRGFGQGIVSITQHPSLLPIELLGNCHTQIYLGLQH
;
A
#
# COMPACT_ATOMS: atom_id res chain seq x y z
N MET A 1 3.06 47.44 -8.96
CA MET A 1 4.53 47.52 -9.16
C MET A 1 4.83 48.48 -10.31
N ASN A 2 5.99 49.13 -10.29
CA ASN A 2 6.41 49.98 -11.42
C ASN A 2 6.72 49.05 -12.62
N PRO A 3 6.24 49.32 -13.86
CA PRO A 3 6.49 48.49 -15.06
C PRO A 3 7.97 48.14 -15.26
N GLN A 4 8.87 49.03 -14.91
CA GLN A 4 10.31 48.79 -14.97
C GLN A 4 10.77 47.68 -13.98
N GLN A 5 10.19 47.64 -12.76
CA GLN A 5 10.50 46.61 -11.77
C GLN A 5 9.95 45.23 -12.16
N GLU A 6 8.82 45.19 -12.86
CA GLU A 6 8.25 43.96 -13.38
C GLU A 6 9.14 43.37 -14.47
N THR A 7 9.58 44.19 -15.41
CA THR A 7 10.47 43.74 -16.52
C THR A 7 11.84 43.29 -15.99
N GLU A 8 12.41 44.02 -15.01
CA GLU A 8 13.65 43.60 -14.33
C GLU A 8 13.51 42.24 -13.66
N THR A 9 12.37 42.03 -12.98
CA THR A 9 12.07 40.76 -12.31
C THR A 9 11.93 39.61 -13.32
N LEU A 10 11.32 39.84 -14.51
CA LEU A 10 11.22 38.87 -15.56
C LEU A 10 12.58 38.52 -16.16
N CYS A 11 13.42 39.48 -16.44
CA CYS A 11 14.79 39.24 -16.90
C CYS A 11 15.63 38.47 -15.90
N LYS A 12 15.49 38.75 -14.60
CA LYS A 12 16.15 37.93 -13.54
C LYS A 12 15.64 36.50 -13.49
N LYS A 13 14.35 36.28 -13.73
CA LYS A 13 13.77 34.91 -13.83
C LYS A 13 14.21 34.16 -15.09
N LEU A 14 14.45 34.87 -16.19
CA LEU A 14 14.95 34.31 -17.44
C LEU A 14 16.44 33.95 -17.39
N LYS A 15 17.23 34.61 -16.54
CA LYS A 15 18.69 34.41 -16.47
C LYS A 15 19.14 32.96 -16.27
N PRO A 16 18.50 32.13 -15.44
CA PRO A 16 18.84 30.72 -15.31
C PRO A 16 18.57 29.89 -16.58
N VAL A 17 17.71 30.40 -17.48
CA VAL A 17 17.21 29.66 -18.67
C VAL A 17 17.99 30.03 -19.92
N ILE A 18 18.18 31.33 -20.14
CA ILE A 18 18.80 31.86 -21.36
C ILE A 18 20.19 32.50 -21.09
N GLY A 19 20.70 32.35 -19.85
CA GLY A 19 22.05 32.83 -19.50
C GLY A 19 22.23 34.34 -19.70
N ASP A 20 23.40 34.74 -20.23
CA ASP A 20 23.76 36.16 -20.42
C ASP A 20 22.85 36.91 -21.41
N GLN A 21 22.04 36.20 -22.21
CA GLN A 21 21.04 36.82 -23.08
C GLN A 21 19.96 37.58 -22.28
N ALA A 22 19.67 37.16 -21.04
CA ALA A 22 18.74 37.87 -20.17
C ALA A 22 19.28 39.23 -19.74
N ASP A 23 20.59 39.34 -19.51
CA ASP A 23 21.23 40.61 -19.20
C ASP A 23 21.25 41.52 -20.43
N MET A 24 21.44 40.96 -21.64
CA MET A 24 21.31 41.70 -22.89
C MET A 24 19.91 42.28 -23.09
N LEU A 25 18.86 41.48 -22.87
CA LEU A 25 17.46 41.92 -22.95
C LEU A 25 17.19 43.05 -21.97
N TRP A 26 17.72 42.99 -20.77
CA TRP A 26 17.59 44.03 -19.78
C TRP A 26 18.30 45.36 -20.19
N HIS A 27 19.51 45.27 -20.70
CA HIS A 27 20.26 46.42 -21.21
C HIS A 27 19.59 47.05 -22.47
N MET A 28 19.06 46.25 -23.35
CA MET A 28 18.27 46.76 -24.51
C MET A 28 17.02 47.48 -24.05
N TYR A 29 16.28 46.92 -23.05
CA TYR A 29 15.11 47.59 -22.45
C TYR A 29 15.47 48.96 -21.88
N LEU A 30 16.60 49.07 -21.20
CA LEU A 30 17.04 50.33 -20.59
C LEU A 30 17.50 51.38 -21.64
N SER A 31 17.96 50.95 -22.80
CA SER A 31 18.41 51.85 -23.89
C SER A 31 17.31 52.35 -24.80
N GLU A 32 16.08 51.81 -24.72
CA GLU A 32 14.93 52.23 -25.52
C GLU A 32 14.27 53.49 -24.96
N ASP A 33 13.58 54.26 -25.84
CA ASP A 33 12.74 55.40 -25.44
C ASP A 33 11.42 54.94 -24.80
N ASP A 34 10.67 55.82 -24.16
CA ASP A 34 9.49 55.47 -23.36
C ASP A 34 8.37 54.78 -24.20
N LEU A 35 8.30 55.00 -25.47
CA LEU A 35 7.28 54.44 -26.33
C LEU A 35 7.65 52.98 -26.73
N ASN A 36 8.92 52.79 -27.05
CA ASN A 36 9.46 51.46 -27.42
C ASN A 36 9.68 50.57 -26.22
N ARG A 37 9.98 51.13 -25.04
CA ARG A 37 10.07 50.36 -23.77
C ARG A 37 8.81 49.58 -23.47
N ARG A 38 7.62 50.13 -23.73
CA ARG A 38 6.37 49.40 -23.48
C ARG A 38 6.22 48.19 -24.42
N LYS A 39 6.58 48.34 -25.68
CA LYS A 39 6.56 47.22 -26.63
C LYS A 39 7.59 46.17 -26.29
N PHE A 40 8.80 46.61 -25.95
CA PHE A 40 9.89 45.72 -25.59
C PHE A 40 9.61 44.97 -24.31
N ALA A 41 8.91 45.58 -23.33
CA ALA A 41 8.43 44.91 -22.13
C ALA A 41 7.44 43.78 -22.45
N GLN A 42 6.51 44.00 -23.39
CA GLN A 42 5.59 42.95 -23.90
C GLN A 42 6.32 41.81 -24.59
N ASP A 43 7.35 42.12 -25.38
CA ASP A 43 8.18 41.11 -26.04
C ASP A 43 8.94 40.26 -24.98
N ILE A 44 9.47 40.88 -23.93
CA ILE A 44 10.10 40.17 -22.80
C ILE A 44 9.09 39.31 -22.07
N GLU A 45 7.84 39.75 -21.87
CA GLU A 45 6.77 38.95 -21.28
C GLU A 45 6.46 37.71 -22.13
N ILE A 46 6.34 37.86 -23.45
CA ILE A 46 6.11 36.75 -24.39
C ILE A 46 7.26 35.75 -24.34
N ILE A 47 8.51 36.25 -24.37
CA ILE A 47 9.71 35.42 -24.20
C ILE A 47 9.68 34.69 -22.86
N ALA A 48 9.38 35.39 -21.78
CA ALA A 48 9.30 34.81 -20.44
C ALA A 48 8.19 33.74 -20.35
N GLU A 49 7.01 34.01 -20.94
CA GLU A 49 5.95 33.02 -20.98
C GLU A 49 6.37 31.76 -21.73
N LYS A 50 7.02 31.90 -22.88
CA LYS A 50 7.48 30.77 -23.69
C LYS A 50 8.56 29.97 -22.95
N PHE A 51 9.64 30.59 -22.54
CA PHE A 51 10.77 29.91 -21.94
C PHE A 51 10.53 29.46 -20.48
N LEU A 52 9.70 30.11 -19.71
CA LEU A 52 9.37 29.70 -18.36
C LEU A 52 8.26 28.62 -18.33
N LYS A 53 7.40 28.55 -19.37
CA LYS A 53 6.41 27.45 -19.50
C LYS A 53 6.99 26.18 -20.14
N GLU A 54 7.99 26.31 -21.02
CA GLU A 54 8.62 25.19 -21.72
C GLU A 54 9.81 24.55 -20.96
N GLN A 55 10.16 25.05 -19.77
CA GLN A 55 11.19 24.38 -18.97
C GLN A 55 10.70 23.00 -18.54
N PRO A 56 11.47 21.92 -18.83
CA PRO A 56 11.26 20.63 -18.19
C PRO A 56 11.24 20.82 -16.66
N LEU A 57 10.35 20.12 -16.00
CA LEU A 57 10.21 20.13 -14.52
C LEU A 57 11.55 19.88 -13.80
N GLU A 58 12.50 19.23 -14.48
CA GLU A 58 13.86 18.93 -14.02
C GLU A 58 14.69 20.16 -13.64
N ASN A 59 14.43 21.33 -14.24
CA ASN A 59 15.19 22.56 -13.99
C ASN A 59 14.45 23.58 -13.08
N ARG A 60 13.21 23.28 -12.70
CA ARG A 60 12.53 24.09 -11.69
C ARG A 60 13.06 23.70 -10.31
N GLN A 61 14.05 24.42 -9.80
CA GLN A 61 14.33 24.41 -8.38
C GLN A 61 13.12 25.01 -7.66
N ILE A 62 12.15 24.17 -7.32
CA ILE A 62 11.12 24.51 -6.35
C ILE A 62 11.86 24.56 -5.01
N LEU A 63 12.31 25.75 -4.64
CA LEU A 63 12.88 26.02 -3.31
C LEU A 63 11.72 26.01 -2.30
N LEU A 64 11.25 24.82 -1.94
CA LEU A 64 10.42 24.65 -0.77
C LEU A 64 11.26 24.98 0.45
N GLU A 65 10.72 25.75 1.36
CA GLU A 65 11.35 25.92 2.66
C GLU A 65 11.48 24.56 3.35
N PRO A 66 12.64 24.26 3.96
CA PRO A 66 12.80 23.00 4.68
C PRO A 66 11.84 22.98 5.87
N PRO A 67 11.35 21.81 6.28
CA PRO A 67 10.51 21.70 7.46
C PRO A 67 11.24 22.30 8.68
N SER A 68 10.52 22.98 9.54
CA SER A 68 11.10 23.53 10.76
C SER A 68 11.60 22.41 11.68
N LYS A 69 12.57 22.72 12.54
CA LYS A 69 13.10 21.76 13.51
C LYS A 69 12.02 21.20 14.45
N GLU A 70 10.97 22.00 14.71
CA GLU A 70 9.83 21.59 15.54
C GLU A 70 8.92 20.61 14.82
N ASN A 71 8.63 20.84 13.54
CA ASN A 71 7.81 19.95 12.72
C ASN A 71 8.52 18.64 12.38
N SER A 72 9.86 18.60 12.51
CA SER A 72 10.66 17.41 12.25
C SER A 72 10.82 16.47 13.46
N LYS A 73 10.29 16.84 14.63
CA LYS A 73 10.34 16.00 15.84
C LYS A 73 9.34 14.86 15.79
N GLY A 74 9.76 13.69 16.24
CA GLY A 74 8.93 12.48 16.33
C GLY A 74 9.66 11.37 17.07
N THR A 75 9.18 10.15 16.93
CA THR A 75 9.73 8.97 17.61
C THR A 75 10.58 8.12 16.65
N TYR A 76 10.21 8.07 15.38
CA TYR A 76 10.78 7.13 14.39
C TYR A 76 11.63 7.90 13.40
N LEU A 77 12.95 7.73 13.46
CA LEU A 77 13.90 8.41 12.58
C LEU A 77 13.72 7.96 11.13
N LEU A 78 13.56 8.92 10.23
CA LEU A 78 13.59 8.69 8.78
C LEU A 78 14.98 8.96 8.18
N GLY A 79 15.63 10.02 8.63
CA GLY A 79 16.90 10.48 8.11
C GLY A 79 17.18 11.92 8.50
N ASP A 80 17.93 12.64 7.69
CA ASP A 80 18.25 14.05 7.92
C ASP A 80 17.65 14.94 6.84
N VAL A 81 17.17 16.11 7.25
CA VAL A 81 16.75 17.15 6.32
C VAL A 81 17.99 17.72 5.64
N ILE A 82 18.03 17.63 4.31
CA ILE A 82 19.11 18.22 3.49
C ILE A 82 18.51 19.39 2.71
N TYR A 83 19.12 20.56 2.87
CA TYR A 83 18.74 21.77 2.14
C TYR A 83 19.98 22.48 1.62
N ASN A 84 20.02 22.85 0.35
CA ASN A 84 21.17 23.43 -0.31
C ASN A 84 22.48 22.62 -0.07
N LYS A 85 22.39 21.29 -0.20
CA LYS A 85 23.49 20.33 0.04
C LYS A 85 24.03 20.32 1.47
N LYS A 86 23.39 20.99 2.41
CA LYS A 86 23.76 21.01 3.82
C LYS A 86 22.78 20.17 4.63
N LYS A 87 23.30 19.35 5.51
CA LYS A 87 22.54 18.64 6.53
C LYS A 87 22.10 19.64 7.59
N LEU A 88 20.80 19.72 7.86
CA LEU A 88 20.22 20.65 8.82
C LEU A 88 19.94 19.98 10.17
N HIS A 89 19.00 19.07 10.21
CA HIS A 89 18.55 18.37 11.42
C HIS A 89 17.88 17.03 11.05
N PRO A 90 17.77 16.09 12.00
CA PRO A 90 17.08 14.84 11.76
C PRO A 90 15.56 15.05 11.59
N LEU A 91 14.96 14.19 10.77
CA LEU A 91 13.53 14.10 10.50
C LEU A 91 12.98 12.80 11.06
N TYR A 92 11.90 12.89 11.83
CA TYR A 92 11.23 11.77 12.46
C TYR A 92 9.77 11.69 12.04
N LEU A 93 9.23 10.47 12.01
CA LEU A 93 7.79 10.22 12.02
C LEU A 93 7.26 10.17 13.46
N LYS A 94 5.99 10.52 13.62
CA LYS A 94 5.22 10.34 14.85
C LYS A 94 4.40 9.06 14.78
N GLN A 95 3.85 8.59 15.88
CA GLN A 95 2.89 7.48 15.89
C GLN A 95 1.64 7.76 15.04
N GLU A 96 1.18 9.00 15.06
CA GLU A 96 0.04 9.47 14.28
C GLU A 96 0.25 9.32 12.76
N ASP A 97 1.49 9.43 12.29
CA ASP A 97 1.80 9.28 10.85
C ASP A 97 1.53 7.85 10.38
N PHE A 98 1.81 6.83 11.21
CA PHE A 98 1.46 5.45 10.90
C PHE A 98 -0.06 5.23 10.88
N LEU A 99 -0.81 5.83 11.79
CA LEU A 99 -2.28 5.77 11.79
C LEU A 99 -2.87 6.44 10.54
N LYS A 100 -2.28 7.56 10.12
CA LYS A 100 -2.66 8.26 8.89
C LYS A 100 -2.07 7.63 7.62
N GLN A 101 -1.42 6.50 7.75
CA GLN A 101 -0.81 5.66 6.72
C GLN A 101 0.44 6.27 6.07
N VAL A 102 1.41 5.40 5.83
CA VAL A 102 2.70 5.73 5.22
C VAL A 102 2.82 5.02 3.88
N GLY A 103 3.14 5.77 2.82
CA GLY A 103 3.49 5.24 1.52
C GLY A 103 5.00 5.31 1.28
N ILE A 104 5.63 4.20 0.90
CA ILE A 104 7.04 4.15 0.49
C ILE A 104 7.09 3.75 -0.99
N PHE A 105 7.46 4.69 -1.82
CA PHE A 105 7.46 4.58 -3.27
C PHE A 105 8.87 4.75 -3.81
N ALA A 106 9.40 3.73 -4.48
CA ALA A 106 10.76 3.75 -4.97
C ALA A 106 10.98 2.80 -6.14
N ILE A 107 11.85 3.13 -7.05
CA ILE A 107 12.34 2.18 -8.05
C ILE A 107 13.25 1.13 -7.41
N THR A 108 13.58 0.08 -8.16
CA THR A 108 14.45 -0.99 -7.68
C THR A 108 15.86 -0.45 -7.37
N GLY A 109 16.39 -0.81 -6.20
CA GLY A 109 17.76 -0.42 -5.80
C GLY A 109 17.86 0.85 -4.96
N GLU A 110 16.83 1.70 -4.89
CA GLU A 110 16.88 3.00 -4.20
C GLU A 110 16.62 2.94 -2.67
N GLY A 111 16.77 1.77 -2.06
CA GLY A 111 16.76 1.66 -0.60
C GLY A 111 15.38 1.51 0.05
N LYS A 112 14.31 1.27 -0.72
CA LYS A 112 12.95 1.05 -0.22
C LYS A 112 12.88 0.03 0.93
N THR A 113 13.45 -1.15 0.72
CA THR A 113 13.49 -2.22 1.72
C THR A 113 14.32 -1.82 2.95
N ASN A 114 15.41 -1.09 2.76
CA ASN A 114 16.24 -0.60 3.87
C ASN A 114 15.48 0.40 4.75
N LEU A 115 14.70 1.30 4.13
CA LEU A 115 13.86 2.22 4.88
C LEU A 115 12.77 1.47 5.66
N ALA A 116 12.14 0.47 5.04
CA ALA A 116 11.14 -0.35 5.71
C ALA A 116 11.74 -1.13 6.90
N TYR A 117 12.97 -1.66 6.76
CA TYR A 117 13.70 -2.28 7.87
C TYR A 117 14.00 -1.29 8.99
N LEU A 118 14.45 -0.08 8.66
CA LEU A 118 14.71 0.97 9.65
C LEU A 118 13.46 1.26 10.48
N LEU A 119 12.30 1.38 9.85
CA LEU A 119 11.04 1.61 10.55
C LEU A 119 10.65 0.39 11.40
N ALA A 120 10.81 -0.84 10.89
CA ALA A 120 10.50 -2.06 11.62
C ALA A 120 11.39 -2.24 12.86
N LEU A 121 12.68 -1.95 12.78
CA LEU A 121 13.60 -1.99 13.91
C LEU A 121 13.18 -1.01 15.01
N GLN A 122 12.81 0.20 14.66
CA GLN A 122 12.34 1.20 15.62
C GLN A 122 10.98 0.85 16.24
N LEU A 123 10.10 0.18 15.48
CA LEU A 123 8.86 -0.40 16.03
C LEU A 123 9.16 -1.51 17.05
N LEU A 124 10.18 -2.34 16.82
CA LEU A 124 10.64 -3.34 17.81
C LEU A 124 11.16 -2.66 19.07
N GLU A 125 12.01 -1.64 18.95
CA GLU A 125 12.55 -0.87 20.06
C GLU A 125 11.43 -0.21 20.89
N SER A 126 10.40 0.32 20.21
CA SER A 126 9.22 0.91 20.87
C SER A 126 8.19 -0.12 21.35
N LYS A 127 8.46 -1.42 21.17
CA LYS A 127 7.56 -2.54 21.49
C LYS A 127 6.20 -2.43 20.81
N THR A 128 6.14 -1.81 19.67
CA THR A 128 4.94 -1.76 18.83
C THR A 128 4.92 -2.99 17.92
N PRO A 129 3.91 -3.88 18.05
CA PRO A 129 3.85 -5.06 17.20
C PRO A 129 3.59 -4.69 15.74
N PHE A 130 4.12 -5.51 14.85
CA PHE A 130 3.90 -5.34 13.43
C PHE A 130 3.77 -6.65 12.68
N MET A 131 3.13 -6.61 11.54
CA MET A 131 3.06 -7.72 10.61
C MET A 131 3.53 -7.28 9.23
N VAL A 132 4.27 -8.16 8.55
CA VAL A 132 4.73 -7.92 7.18
C VAL A 132 4.10 -8.94 6.27
N ILE A 133 3.51 -8.51 5.16
CA ILE A 133 3.15 -9.37 4.04
C ILE A 133 4.25 -9.26 2.99
N ASP A 134 5.17 -10.23 3.02
CA ASP A 134 6.39 -10.24 2.21
C ASP A 134 6.19 -10.97 0.89
N TRP A 135 5.98 -10.23 -0.18
CA TRP A 135 5.79 -10.76 -1.54
C TRP A 135 7.06 -11.26 -2.21
N LYS A 136 8.23 -10.75 -1.77
CA LYS A 136 9.54 -11.00 -2.40
C LYS A 136 10.43 -11.92 -1.59
N ARG A 137 10.03 -12.25 -0.37
CA ARG A 137 10.82 -13.03 0.57
C ARG A 137 12.15 -12.35 0.92
N SER A 138 12.13 -11.04 0.98
CA SER A 138 13.31 -10.23 1.30
C SER A 138 13.43 -9.94 2.80
N TRP A 139 12.34 -9.96 3.55
CA TRP A 139 12.32 -9.53 4.96
C TRP A 139 13.07 -10.47 5.90
N ARG A 140 13.30 -11.70 5.52
CA ARG A 140 14.16 -12.61 6.29
C ARG A 140 15.60 -12.07 6.46
N ASN A 141 16.06 -11.24 5.51
CA ASN A 141 17.37 -10.60 5.60
C ASN A 141 17.48 -9.62 6.78
N LEU A 142 16.36 -9.09 7.29
CA LEU A 142 16.32 -8.28 8.49
C LEU A 142 16.90 -9.05 9.71
N LEU A 143 16.66 -10.36 9.79
CA LEU A 143 17.16 -11.20 10.89
C LEU A 143 18.69 -11.33 10.92
N SER A 144 19.38 -11.05 9.81
CA SER A 144 20.85 -11.02 9.79
C SER A 144 21.44 -9.93 10.68
N LEU A 145 20.63 -8.95 11.07
CA LEU A 145 21.00 -7.85 11.96
C LEU A 145 20.85 -8.20 13.47
N GLU A 146 20.46 -9.45 13.82
CA GLU A 146 20.21 -9.88 15.19
C GLU A 146 21.38 -9.60 16.17
N ASN A 147 22.62 -9.71 15.69
CA ASN A 147 23.80 -9.38 16.49
C ASN A 147 23.85 -7.92 16.97
N LYS A 148 23.23 -7.00 16.21
CA LYS A 148 23.15 -5.57 16.52
C LYS A 148 21.84 -5.18 17.18
N HIS A 149 20.77 -5.94 16.90
CA HIS A 149 19.40 -5.72 17.37
C HIS A 149 18.85 -7.02 17.97
N PRO A 150 19.16 -7.31 19.25
CA PRO A 150 18.75 -8.57 19.91
C PRO A 150 17.24 -8.78 19.94
N GLU A 151 16.45 -7.74 19.84
CA GLU A 151 14.99 -7.77 19.80
C GLU A 151 14.45 -8.56 18.59
N LEU A 152 15.25 -8.69 17.54
CA LEU A 152 14.92 -9.49 16.35
C LEU A 152 14.68 -10.97 16.64
N LYS A 153 15.17 -11.49 17.77
CA LYS A 153 14.86 -12.85 18.26
C LYS A 153 13.36 -13.09 18.48
N ASN A 154 12.61 -12.01 18.74
CA ASN A 154 11.17 -12.08 18.95
C ASN A 154 10.37 -12.08 17.65
N VAL A 155 11.00 -11.83 16.51
CA VAL A 155 10.33 -11.80 15.22
C VAL A 155 10.00 -13.21 14.75
N GLN A 156 8.72 -13.49 14.61
CA GLN A 156 8.24 -14.77 14.12
C GLN A 156 8.14 -14.74 12.60
N VAL A 157 8.83 -15.66 11.91
CA VAL A 157 8.68 -15.84 10.46
C VAL A 157 7.79 -17.02 10.19
N LEU A 158 6.71 -16.81 9.44
CA LEU A 158 5.78 -17.86 8.99
C LEU A 158 5.77 -17.90 7.47
N THR A 159 5.78 -19.09 6.92
CA THR A 159 5.79 -19.27 5.46
C THR A 159 4.43 -19.70 4.94
N ILE A 160 3.96 -19.00 3.93
CA ILE A 160 2.67 -19.24 3.29
C ILE A 160 2.89 -20.18 2.12
N GLY A 161 2.48 -21.44 2.30
CA GLY A 161 2.62 -22.49 1.26
C GLY A 161 3.86 -23.37 1.37
N ARG A 162 4.66 -23.27 2.44
CA ARG A 162 5.81 -24.15 2.68
C ARG A 162 5.62 -25.01 3.93
N ASP A 163 6.42 -26.07 4.04
CA ASP A 163 6.40 -26.98 5.19
C ASP A 163 7.27 -26.48 6.36
N THR A 164 8.21 -25.57 6.08
CA THR A 164 9.08 -24.97 7.11
C THR A 164 8.37 -23.77 7.71
N LEU A 165 8.11 -23.79 9.03
CA LEU A 165 7.37 -22.75 9.74
C LEU A 165 6.03 -22.40 9.05
N PRO A 166 5.15 -23.39 8.83
CA PRO A 166 3.98 -23.20 7.99
C PRO A 166 2.96 -22.29 8.66
N PHE A 167 2.37 -21.39 7.88
CA PHE A 167 1.17 -20.67 8.25
C PHE A 167 -0.06 -21.52 7.89
N LEU A 168 -0.68 -22.08 8.90
CA LEU A 168 -1.89 -22.91 8.75
C LEU A 168 -3.11 -22.06 9.09
N TRP A 169 -3.98 -21.86 8.12
CA TRP A 169 -5.14 -21.01 8.30
C TRP A 169 -6.43 -21.69 7.83
N ASN A 170 -7.54 -21.28 8.39
CA ASN A 170 -8.86 -21.51 7.85
C ASN A 170 -9.53 -20.16 7.62
N VAL A 171 -9.63 -19.75 6.36
CA VAL A 171 -10.18 -18.46 5.96
C VAL A 171 -11.64 -18.27 6.39
N PHE A 172 -12.35 -19.39 6.61
CA PHE A 172 -13.75 -19.37 7.03
C PHE A 172 -13.94 -19.05 8.51
N ARG A 173 -12.87 -19.06 9.30
CA ARG A 173 -12.92 -18.58 10.68
C ARG A 173 -12.99 -17.05 10.66
N GLU A 174 -14.18 -16.53 10.92
CA GLU A 174 -14.44 -15.10 10.97
C GLU A 174 -13.69 -14.43 12.13
N PRO A 175 -13.35 -13.14 12.00
CA PRO A 175 -12.92 -12.34 13.14
C PRO A 175 -14.09 -12.10 14.10
N PRO A 176 -13.85 -11.72 15.37
CA PRO A 176 -14.91 -11.28 16.27
C PRO A 176 -15.69 -10.10 15.68
N GLY A 177 -17.00 -10.09 15.87
CA GLY A 177 -17.91 -8.98 15.51
C GLY A 177 -18.86 -9.28 14.36
N PRO A 178 -18.42 -9.56 13.13
CA PRO A 178 -19.32 -9.84 12.01
C PRO A 178 -20.03 -11.18 12.13
N ASP A 179 -21.26 -11.26 11.58
CA ASP A 179 -21.93 -12.54 11.43
C ASP A 179 -21.31 -13.40 10.31
N LYS A 180 -21.56 -14.71 10.37
CA LYS A 180 -21.00 -15.70 9.45
C LYS A 180 -21.38 -15.43 7.98
N ASN A 181 -22.58 -14.92 7.69
CA ASN A 181 -23.01 -14.65 6.32
C ASN A 181 -22.31 -13.41 5.75
N PHE A 182 -22.12 -12.36 6.58
CA PHE A 182 -21.32 -11.20 6.19
C PHE A 182 -19.88 -11.61 5.84
N TRP A 183 -19.29 -12.49 6.67
CA TRP A 183 -17.94 -12.98 6.41
C TRP A 183 -17.84 -13.84 5.14
N VAL A 184 -18.83 -14.69 4.87
CA VAL A 184 -18.94 -15.45 3.61
C VAL A 184 -19.00 -14.49 2.41
N GLY A 185 -19.80 -13.44 2.49
CA GLY A 185 -19.84 -12.38 1.46
C GLY A 185 -18.46 -11.73 1.25
N THR A 186 -17.77 -11.39 2.34
CA THR A 186 -16.42 -10.81 2.31
C THR A 186 -15.40 -11.73 1.61
N ILE A 187 -15.44 -13.03 1.88
CA ILE A 187 -14.59 -14.04 1.19
C ILE A 187 -14.97 -14.11 -0.28
N SER A 188 -16.27 -14.11 -0.61
CA SER A 188 -16.76 -14.14 -1.98
C SER A 188 -16.24 -12.98 -2.81
N ASP A 189 -16.28 -11.77 -2.28
CA ASP A 189 -15.77 -10.56 -2.94
C ASP A 189 -14.26 -10.65 -3.20
N ALA A 190 -13.50 -11.16 -2.23
CA ALA A 190 -12.06 -11.36 -2.40
C ALA A 190 -11.73 -12.43 -3.45
N LEU A 191 -12.56 -13.48 -3.55
CA LEU A 191 -12.43 -14.50 -4.60
C LEU A 191 -12.70 -13.93 -5.99
N GLU A 192 -13.74 -13.11 -6.13
CA GLU A 192 -14.06 -12.47 -7.42
C GLU A 192 -12.90 -11.60 -7.90
N ARG A 193 -12.33 -10.78 -7.03
CA ARG A 193 -11.20 -9.92 -7.38
C ARG A 193 -9.93 -10.69 -7.70
N SER A 194 -9.54 -11.63 -6.84
CA SER A 194 -8.28 -12.36 -6.98
C SER A 194 -8.25 -13.29 -8.19
N HIS A 195 -9.40 -13.89 -8.54
CA HIS A 195 -9.52 -14.86 -9.63
C HIS A 195 -10.18 -14.28 -10.88
N LEU A 196 -10.54 -12.98 -10.86
CA LEU A 196 -11.22 -12.31 -11.97
C LEU A 196 -12.48 -13.07 -12.40
N SER A 197 -13.21 -13.59 -11.43
CA SER A 197 -14.41 -14.37 -11.68
C SER A 197 -15.64 -13.46 -11.69
N GLY A 198 -16.65 -13.88 -12.44
CA GLY A 198 -17.91 -13.16 -12.50
C GLY A 198 -18.88 -13.59 -11.39
N PRO A 199 -20.06 -12.92 -11.31
CA PRO A 199 -21.06 -13.11 -10.24
C PRO A 199 -21.61 -14.53 -10.12
N GLY A 200 -21.46 -15.37 -11.15
CA GLY A 200 -21.85 -16.78 -11.08
C GLY A 200 -21.05 -17.60 -10.08
N VAL A 201 -19.77 -17.27 -9.87
CA VAL A 201 -18.93 -17.92 -8.85
C VAL A 201 -19.37 -17.48 -7.46
N ALA A 202 -19.59 -16.17 -7.25
CA ALA A 202 -20.09 -15.64 -6.00
C ALA A 202 -21.43 -16.26 -5.60
N TYR A 203 -22.34 -16.42 -6.56
CA TYR A 203 -23.63 -17.06 -6.33
C TYR A 203 -23.45 -18.46 -5.73
N TYR A 204 -22.62 -19.32 -6.36
CA TYR A 204 -22.39 -20.67 -5.84
C TYR A 204 -21.65 -20.67 -4.51
N PHE A 205 -20.66 -19.78 -4.35
CA PHE A 205 -19.92 -19.65 -3.11
C PHE A 205 -20.86 -19.31 -1.94
N ASN A 206 -21.62 -18.23 -2.06
CA ASN A 206 -22.54 -17.78 -1.03
C ASN A 206 -23.62 -18.84 -0.72
N LYS A 207 -24.21 -19.45 -1.74
CA LYS A 207 -25.23 -20.50 -1.58
C LYS A 207 -24.69 -21.70 -0.79
N ILE A 208 -23.48 -22.16 -1.12
CA ILE A 208 -22.88 -23.35 -0.51
C ILE A 208 -22.47 -23.05 0.94
N TYR A 209 -21.73 -21.99 1.17
CA TYR A 209 -21.15 -21.73 2.48
C TYR A 209 -22.19 -21.22 3.49
N SER A 210 -23.19 -20.46 3.08
CA SER A 210 -24.33 -20.16 3.94
C SER A 210 -25.10 -21.40 4.38
N LYS A 211 -25.18 -22.44 3.53
CA LYS A 211 -25.76 -23.74 3.90
C LYS A 211 -24.85 -24.51 4.85
N LEU A 212 -23.55 -24.56 4.56
CA LEU A 212 -22.58 -25.31 5.38
C LEU A 212 -22.53 -24.77 6.82
N TYR A 213 -22.49 -23.47 6.98
CA TYR A 213 -22.47 -22.88 8.32
C TYR A 213 -23.72 -23.18 9.15
N LYS A 214 -24.90 -23.29 8.53
CA LYS A 214 -26.12 -23.65 9.24
C LYS A 214 -26.14 -25.10 9.78
N GLY A 215 -25.33 -25.96 9.19
CA GLY A 215 -25.27 -27.38 9.55
C GLY A 215 -24.08 -27.75 10.46
N LEU A 216 -23.24 -26.78 10.86
CA LEU A 216 -22.06 -27.05 11.67
C LEU A 216 -22.23 -26.49 13.09
N PRO A 217 -21.61 -27.13 14.11
CA PRO A 217 -21.48 -26.55 15.45
C PRO A 217 -20.76 -25.20 15.42
N ASP A 218 -20.98 -24.38 16.43
CA ASP A 218 -20.44 -23.00 16.46
C ASP A 218 -18.92 -22.92 16.39
N ASP A 219 -18.22 -23.91 16.94
CA ASP A 219 -16.74 -23.98 16.92
C ASP A 219 -16.17 -24.71 15.70
N PHE A 220 -17.02 -25.07 14.74
CA PHE A 220 -16.62 -25.79 13.56
C PHE A 220 -16.75 -24.91 12.32
N TYR A 221 -15.69 -24.84 11.54
CA TYR A 221 -15.62 -24.04 10.33
C TYR A 221 -15.51 -24.90 9.10
N PRO A 222 -16.28 -24.61 8.03
CA PRO A 222 -16.11 -25.31 6.76
C PRO A 222 -14.74 -24.99 6.15
N ASN A 223 -14.37 -25.71 5.10
CA ASN A 223 -13.19 -25.45 4.31
C ASN A 223 -13.50 -25.62 2.81
N PHE A 224 -12.51 -25.42 1.92
CA PHE A 224 -12.74 -25.56 0.49
C PHE A 224 -13.03 -27.00 0.04
N PHE A 225 -12.58 -28.03 0.77
CA PHE A 225 -12.97 -29.41 0.48
C PHE A 225 -14.47 -29.64 0.70
N ASP A 226 -15.02 -29.07 1.76
CA ASP A 226 -16.47 -29.15 2.03
C ASP A 226 -17.24 -28.42 0.92
N GLY A 227 -16.76 -27.26 0.47
CA GLY A 227 -17.35 -26.53 -0.64
C GLY A 227 -17.37 -27.32 -1.95
N ILE A 228 -16.28 -28.01 -2.28
CA ILE A 228 -16.21 -28.87 -3.47
C ILE A 228 -17.20 -30.03 -3.38
N ARG A 229 -17.30 -30.67 -2.20
CA ARG A 229 -18.24 -31.77 -1.98
C ARG A 229 -19.68 -31.33 -2.20
N GLU A 230 -20.09 -30.20 -1.63
CA GLU A 230 -21.42 -29.63 -1.83
C GLU A 230 -21.66 -29.19 -3.28
N LEU A 231 -20.68 -28.57 -3.92
CA LEU A 231 -20.78 -28.14 -5.31
C LEU A 231 -21.02 -29.32 -6.29
N ARG A 232 -20.40 -30.47 -6.04
CA ARG A 232 -20.62 -31.67 -6.86
C ARG A 232 -22.07 -32.15 -6.83
N ASN A 233 -22.74 -32.02 -5.70
CA ASN A 233 -24.11 -32.46 -5.49
C ASN A 233 -25.16 -31.56 -6.18
N ILE A 234 -24.78 -30.34 -6.60
CA ILE A 234 -25.70 -29.42 -7.27
C ILE A 234 -25.84 -29.84 -8.74
N LYS A 235 -27.05 -30.22 -9.15
CA LYS A 235 -27.37 -30.50 -10.58
C LYS A 235 -27.72 -29.17 -11.26
N VAL A 236 -27.11 -28.89 -12.39
CA VAL A 236 -27.34 -27.71 -13.19
C VAL A 236 -27.36 -28.01 -14.67
N PHE A 237 -28.06 -27.22 -15.46
CA PHE A 237 -28.21 -27.37 -16.90
C PHE A 237 -27.99 -26.02 -17.60
N GLY A 238 -27.67 -26.06 -18.88
CA GLY A 238 -27.51 -24.89 -19.72
C GLY A 238 -26.36 -23.98 -19.25
N ARG A 239 -26.58 -22.68 -19.23
CA ARG A 239 -25.55 -21.67 -18.91
C ARG A 239 -25.00 -21.79 -17.48
N GLU A 240 -25.80 -22.25 -16.55
CA GLU A 240 -25.35 -22.44 -15.16
C GLU A 240 -24.25 -23.48 -15.03
N ALA A 241 -24.17 -24.47 -15.96
CA ALA A 241 -23.11 -25.46 -15.95
C ALA A 241 -21.72 -24.83 -16.08
N ASN A 242 -21.57 -23.77 -16.88
CA ASN A 242 -20.31 -23.04 -17.03
C ASN A 242 -19.92 -22.31 -15.75
N TRP A 243 -20.87 -21.69 -15.06
CA TRP A 243 -20.63 -21.02 -13.79
C TRP A 243 -20.19 -21.99 -12.71
N LYS A 244 -20.90 -23.13 -12.60
CA LYS A 244 -20.54 -24.22 -11.69
C LYS A 244 -19.14 -24.74 -11.99
N GLN A 245 -18.78 -24.95 -13.24
CA GLN A 245 -17.47 -25.43 -13.65
C GLN A 245 -16.37 -24.42 -13.30
N THR A 246 -16.62 -23.13 -13.46
CA THR A 246 -15.70 -22.07 -13.06
C THR A 246 -15.52 -22.04 -11.55
N ALA A 247 -16.61 -22.07 -10.78
CA ALA A 247 -16.57 -22.18 -9.32
C ALA A 247 -15.79 -23.41 -8.86
N GLN A 248 -15.99 -24.55 -9.50
CA GLN A 248 -15.27 -25.79 -9.19
C GLN A 248 -13.75 -25.64 -9.41
N ARG A 249 -13.32 -25.04 -10.51
CA ARG A 249 -11.89 -24.79 -10.79
C ARG A 249 -11.28 -23.87 -9.74
N ILE A 250 -11.99 -22.81 -9.35
CA ILE A 250 -11.52 -21.88 -8.33
C ILE A 250 -11.42 -22.58 -6.97
N PHE A 251 -12.46 -23.30 -6.53
CA PHE A 251 -12.39 -24.03 -5.25
C PHE A 251 -11.27 -25.08 -5.25
N GLN A 252 -11.05 -25.76 -6.38
CA GLN A 252 -9.95 -26.73 -6.53
C GLN A 252 -8.58 -26.07 -6.37
N SER A 253 -8.39 -24.82 -6.82
CA SER A 253 -7.11 -24.12 -6.65
C SER A 253 -6.69 -23.98 -5.18
N PHE A 254 -7.66 -23.91 -4.27
CA PHE A 254 -7.42 -23.88 -2.82
C PHE A 254 -7.22 -25.26 -2.17
N THR A 255 -7.48 -26.33 -2.88
CA THR A 255 -7.36 -27.71 -2.36
C THR A 255 -6.19 -28.49 -2.93
N LEU A 256 -5.44 -27.89 -3.86
CA LEU A 256 -4.31 -28.53 -4.52
C LEU A 256 -2.98 -27.96 -4.02
N GLY A 257 -1.98 -28.84 -3.96
CA GLY A 257 -0.60 -28.47 -3.69
C GLY A 257 -0.42 -27.68 -2.39
N ARG A 258 0.36 -26.61 -2.47
CA ARG A 258 0.72 -25.75 -1.31
C ARG A 258 -0.47 -24.99 -0.73
N ALA A 259 -1.42 -24.59 -1.55
CA ALA A 259 -2.60 -23.87 -1.11
C ALA A 259 -3.48 -24.70 -0.17
N SER A 260 -3.55 -26.02 -0.41
CA SER A 260 -4.33 -26.92 0.44
C SER A 260 -3.93 -26.87 1.90
N LYS A 261 -2.63 -26.77 2.18
CA LYS A 261 -2.09 -26.70 3.54
C LYS A 261 -2.40 -25.36 4.22
N VAL A 262 -2.40 -24.27 3.44
CA VAL A 262 -2.63 -22.92 3.96
C VAL A 262 -4.11 -22.71 4.33
N PHE A 263 -5.05 -23.04 3.42
CA PHE A 263 -6.44 -22.55 3.52
C PHE A 263 -7.42 -23.56 4.13
N ASN A 264 -6.99 -24.78 4.43
CA ASN A 264 -7.90 -25.85 4.87
C ASN A 264 -7.50 -26.47 6.22
N ALA A 265 -6.80 -25.71 7.05
CA ALA A 265 -6.35 -26.20 8.35
C ALA A 265 -7.54 -26.47 9.27
N ARG A 266 -7.54 -27.65 9.93
CA ARG A 266 -8.52 -27.98 10.98
C ARG A 266 -8.17 -27.29 12.30
N ASN A 267 -6.87 -27.16 12.59
CA ASN A 267 -6.36 -26.43 13.75
C ASN A 267 -5.59 -25.21 13.25
N PRO A 268 -6.30 -24.12 12.87
CA PRO A 268 -5.67 -22.93 12.32
C PRO A 268 -4.94 -22.12 13.40
N ILE A 269 -3.92 -21.38 12.97
CA ILE A 269 -3.30 -20.34 13.77
C ILE A 269 -4.37 -19.28 14.08
N LYS A 270 -4.38 -18.80 15.31
CA LYS A 270 -5.23 -17.70 15.73
C LYS A 270 -4.56 -16.38 15.32
N LEU A 271 -5.18 -15.66 14.37
CA LEU A 271 -4.62 -14.41 13.86
C LEU A 271 -4.52 -13.34 14.96
N GLU A 272 -5.46 -13.32 15.89
CA GLU A 272 -5.46 -12.42 17.05
C GLU A 272 -4.16 -12.51 17.87
N GLU A 273 -3.59 -13.71 18.01
CA GLU A 273 -2.34 -13.93 18.76
C GLU A 273 -1.10 -13.43 18.00
N LEU A 274 -1.20 -13.29 16.69
CA LEU A 274 -0.13 -12.76 15.84
C LEU A 274 -0.09 -11.23 15.82
N LEU A 275 -1.21 -10.57 16.12
CA LEU A 275 -1.28 -9.10 16.14
C LEU A 275 -0.61 -8.46 17.35
N ASP A 276 -0.24 -9.25 18.35
CA ASP A 276 0.49 -8.80 19.53
C ASP A 276 2.00 -9.06 19.42
N LYS A 277 2.47 -9.52 18.27
CA LYS A 277 3.87 -9.91 18.04
C LYS A 277 4.40 -9.32 16.74
N PRO A 278 5.72 -9.15 16.61
CA PRO A 278 6.33 -8.86 15.32
C PRO A 278 6.36 -10.14 14.46
N VAL A 279 5.68 -10.10 13.31
CA VAL A 279 5.49 -11.27 12.42
C VAL A 279 5.85 -10.95 10.98
N ILE A 280 6.54 -11.85 10.31
CA ILE A 280 6.79 -11.80 8.87
C ILE A 280 6.04 -12.97 8.23
N LEU A 281 5.10 -12.68 7.34
CA LEU A 281 4.37 -13.63 6.51
C LEU A 281 5.02 -13.68 5.12
N GLU A 282 5.89 -14.67 4.91
CA GLU A 282 6.55 -14.87 3.61
C GLU A 282 5.66 -15.61 2.63
N LEU A 283 5.29 -14.96 1.54
CA LEU A 283 4.52 -15.59 0.47
C LEU A 283 5.43 -16.45 -0.40
N ASP A 284 5.06 -17.72 -0.61
CA ASP A 284 5.82 -18.56 -1.52
C ASP A 284 5.60 -18.15 -2.98
N LEU A 285 6.72 -17.95 -3.69
CA LEU A 285 6.71 -17.55 -5.11
C LEU A 285 6.13 -18.62 -6.03
N GLU A 286 6.18 -19.88 -5.64
CA GLU A 286 5.57 -20.99 -6.39
C GLU A 286 4.04 -21.06 -6.21
N MET A 287 3.48 -20.32 -5.25
CA MET A 287 2.03 -20.20 -5.12
C MET A 287 1.47 -19.27 -6.19
N PRO A 288 0.38 -19.64 -6.90
CA PRO A 288 -0.22 -18.81 -7.94
C PRO A 288 -0.51 -17.38 -7.45
N LYS A 289 -0.30 -16.39 -8.32
CA LYS A 289 -0.51 -14.98 -7.99
C LYS A 289 -1.90 -14.71 -7.40
N ALA A 290 -2.96 -15.29 -7.99
CA ALA A 290 -4.33 -15.14 -7.51
C ALA A 290 -4.50 -15.58 -6.04
N LEU A 291 -3.87 -16.68 -5.64
CA LEU A 291 -3.94 -17.16 -4.25
C LEU A 291 -3.14 -16.28 -3.29
N ARG A 292 -2.00 -15.72 -3.72
CA ARG A 292 -1.24 -14.75 -2.93
C ARG A 292 -2.01 -13.44 -2.75
N MET A 293 -2.68 -12.96 -3.81
CA MET A 293 -3.56 -11.80 -3.74
C MET A 293 -4.72 -12.05 -2.78
N PHE A 294 -5.43 -13.15 -2.94
CA PHE A 294 -6.52 -13.56 -2.06
C PHE A 294 -6.07 -13.61 -0.60
N PHE A 295 -4.93 -14.27 -0.32
CA PHE A 295 -4.38 -14.37 1.03
C PHE A 295 -4.12 -12.98 1.63
N SER A 296 -3.41 -12.12 0.91
CA SER A 296 -3.04 -10.78 1.39
C SER A 296 -4.27 -9.91 1.65
N GLU A 297 -5.26 -9.97 0.78
CA GLU A 297 -6.52 -9.25 0.94
C GLU A 297 -7.31 -9.77 2.14
N MET A 298 -7.42 -11.09 2.30
CA MET A 298 -8.18 -11.67 3.41
C MET A 298 -7.53 -11.39 4.76
N ILE A 299 -6.20 -11.37 4.87
CA ILE A 299 -5.50 -10.93 6.10
C ILE A 299 -5.85 -9.47 6.43
N LEU A 300 -5.79 -8.59 5.42
CA LEU A 300 -6.10 -7.17 5.62
C LEU A 300 -7.56 -6.97 6.08
N ARG A 301 -8.52 -7.65 5.45
CA ARG A 301 -9.95 -7.62 5.81
C ARG A 301 -10.22 -8.19 7.20
N TRP A 302 -9.54 -9.29 7.53
CA TRP A 302 -9.66 -9.91 8.84
C TRP A 302 -9.16 -8.95 9.94
N ILE A 303 -7.98 -8.33 9.74
CA ILE A 303 -7.42 -7.34 10.67
C ILE A 303 -8.37 -6.16 10.83
N HIS A 304 -8.92 -5.63 9.74
CA HIS A 304 -9.85 -4.50 9.77
C HIS A 304 -11.07 -4.81 10.65
N LEU A 305 -11.77 -5.91 10.38
CA LEU A 305 -12.96 -6.29 11.14
C LEU A 305 -12.65 -6.62 12.61
N TYR A 306 -11.49 -7.24 12.86
CA TYR A 306 -11.00 -7.46 14.21
C TYR A 306 -10.77 -6.14 14.96
N ARG A 307 -10.12 -5.16 14.32
CA ARG A 307 -9.90 -3.85 14.93
C ARG A 307 -11.20 -3.09 15.18
N LEU A 308 -12.13 -3.13 14.24
CA LEU A 308 -13.48 -2.60 14.43
C LEU A 308 -14.17 -3.18 15.68
N SER A 309 -14.09 -4.49 15.90
CA SER A 309 -14.69 -5.15 17.07
C SER A 309 -14.05 -4.73 18.41
N ARG A 310 -12.82 -4.15 18.36
CA ARG A 310 -12.11 -3.66 19.54
C ARG A 310 -12.43 -2.22 19.92
N GLY A 311 -13.12 -1.50 19.03
CA GLY A 311 -13.51 -0.11 19.22
C GLY A 311 -12.44 0.89 18.77
N GLU A 312 -12.83 2.15 18.75
CA GLU A 312 -11.98 3.27 18.30
C GLU A 312 -10.86 3.57 19.30
N THR A 313 -9.72 3.99 18.76
CA THR A 313 -8.55 4.42 19.55
C THR A 313 -7.59 5.26 18.72
N ASP A 314 -7.07 6.32 19.32
CA ASP A 314 -6.03 7.17 18.73
C ASP A 314 -4.61 6.63 19.00
N ASN A 315 -4.48 5.55 19.78
CA ASN A 315 -3.19 4.96 20.06
C ASN A 315 -2.82 3.92 19.01
N LEU A 316 -1.62 3.99 18.48
CA LEU A 316 -1.07 2.98 17.56
C LEU A 316 -0.95 1.63 18.28
N LYS A 317 -1.67 0.63 17.84
CA LYS A 317 -1.69 -0.74 18.40
C LYS A 317 -0.85 -1.71 17.59
N HIS A 318 -0.74 -1.49 16.29
CA HIS A 318 -0.08 -2.42 15.39
C HIS A 318 0.20 -1.74 14.04
N VAL A 319 1.25 -2.17 13.34
CA VAL A 319 1.59 -1.70 11.99
C VAL A 319 1.61 -2.87 11.02
N LEU A 320 0.90 -2.73 9.90
CA LEU A 320 0.92 -3.69 8.81
C LEU A 320 1.78 -3.16 7.65
N PHE A 321 2.87 -3.85 7.33
CA PHE A 321 3.67 -3.57 6.15
C PHE A 321 3.15 -4.40 4.97
N LEU A 322 2.75 -3.74 3.90
CA LEU A 322 2.26 -4.36 2.68
C LEU A 322 3.28 -4.15 1.56
N GLU A 323 4.07 -5.17 1.26
CA GLU A 323 4.94 -5.14 0.09
C GLU A 323 4.15 -5.34 -1.20
N GLU A 324 4.62 -4.70 -2.26
CA GLU A 324 4.02 -4.75 -3.61
C GLU A 324 2.50 -4.55 -3.56
N VAL A 325 2.08 -3.55 -2.76
CA VAL A 325 0.67 -3.27 -2.48
C VAL A 325 -0.17 -3.08 -3.75
N HIS A 326 0.44 -2.68 -4.88
CA HIS A 326 -0.24 -2.59 -6.17
C HIS A 326 -0.88 -3.92 -6.61
N ASN A 327 -0.39 -5.07 -6.13
CA ASN A 327 -1.03 -6.36 -6.43
C ASN A 327 -2.43 -6.51 -5.83
N LEU A 328 -2.74 -5.82 -4.74
CA LEU A 328 -4.08 -5.82 -4.14
C LEU A 328 -5.08 -4.95 -4.92
N PHE A 329 -4.58 -3.97 -5.66
CA PHE A 329 -5.37 -2.99 -6.40
C PHE A 329 -5.26 -3.16 -7.93
N ALA A 330 -4.74 -4.29 -8.40
CA ALA A 330 -4.64 -4.56 -9.83
C ALA A 330 -6.04 -4.46 -10.47
N GLN A 331 -6.24 -3.39 -11.23
CA GLN A 331 -7.48 -3.18 -11.97
C GLN A 331 -7.59 -4.18 -13.10
N THR A 332 -8.75 -4.79 -13.20
CA THR A 332 -9.11 -5.59 -14.36
C THR A 332 -10.24 -4.92 -15.10
N SER A 333 -10.33 -5.17 -16.41
CA SER A 333 -11.39 -4.63 -17.26
C SER A 333 -12.81 -5.00 -16.79
N PHE A 334 -12.95 -6.01 -15.94
CA PHE A 334 -14.22 -6.51 -15.43
C PHE A 334 -14.59 -5.98 -14.03
N ASN A 335 -13.61 -5.60 -13.22
CA ASN A 335 -13.84 -5.15 -11.84
C ASN A 335 -13.09 -3.84 -11.59
N LYS A 336 -13.76 -2.72 -11.89
CA LYS A 336 -13.22 -1.37 -11.61
C LYS A 336 -13.47 -0.94 -10.16
N ASP A 337 -14.23 -1.73 -9.39
CA ASP A 337 -14.68 -1.34 -8.06
C ASP A 337 -13.71 -1.85 -6.98
N ASN A 338 -12.72 -1.04 -6.67
CA ASN A 338 -11.85 -1.21 -5.50
C ASN A 338 -12.43 -0.57 -4.24
N SER A 339 -13.66 -0.04 -4.31
CA SER A 339 -14.27 0.80 -3.27
C SER A 339 -14.24 0.17 -1.88
N SER A 340 -14.42 -1.15 -1.79
CA SER A 340 -14.40 -1.86 -0.50
C SER A 340 -13.02 -1.89 0.16
N LEU A 341 -11.91 -2.05 -0.60
CA LEU A 341 -10.55 -1.97 -0.06
C LEU A 341 -10.15 -0.53 0.24
N GLU A 342 -10.53 0.41 -0.60
CA GLU A 342 -10.29 1.84 -0.41
C GLU A 342 -10.99 2.36 0.85
N ASN A 343 -12.25 1.94 1.06
CA ASN A 343 -13.00 2.24 2.28
C ASN A 343 -12.31 1.66 3.53
N LEU A 344 -11.85 0.41 3.46
CA LEU A 344 -11.09 -0.22 4.52
C LEU A 344 -9.85 0.60 4.88
N TYR A 345 -9.06 1.03 3.88
CA TYR A 345 -7.89 1.86 4.11
C TYR A 345 -8.22 3.19 4.81
N ARG A 346 -9.35 3.79 4.47
CA ARG A 346 -9.81 5.05 5.09
C ARG A 346 -10.27 4.84 6.53
N GLU A 347 -10.99 3.77 6.81
CA GLU A 347 -11.62 3.51 8.09
C GLU A 347 -10.66 2.99 9.15
N ILE A 348 -9.73 2.11 8.77
CA ILE A 348 -8.90 1.32 9.70
C ILE A 348 -8.05 2.19 10.65
N ARG A 349 -7.75 3.43 10.23
CA ARG A 349 -6.93 4.38 11.03
C ARG A 349 -7.54 4.70 12.39
N GLY A 350 -8.88 4.80 12.46
CA GLY A 350 -9.60 5.11 13.70
C GLY A 350 -9.56 4.01 14.76
N PHE A 351 -8.97 2.84 14.42
CA PHE A 351 -8.97 1.65 15.28
C PHE A 351 -7.55 1.22 15.68
N GLY A 352 -6.59 2.15 15.66
CA GLY A 352 -5.22 1.90 16.12
C GLY A 352 -4.36 1.06 15.19
N GLN A 353 -4.78 0.87 13.93
CA GLN A 353 -4.04 0.11 12.94
C GLN A 353 -3.32 1.02 11.96
N GLY A 354 -1.98 1.00 11.98
CA GLY A 354 -1.15 1.64 10.96
C GLY A 354 -0.95 0.74 9.75
N ILE A 355 -0.83 1.35 8.56
CA ILE A 355 -0.45 0.65 7.33
C ILE A 355 0.74 1.37 6.70
N VAL A 356 1.76 0.58 6.32
CA VAL A 356 2.89 1.01 5.51
C VAL A 356 2.78 0.34 4.15
N SER A 357 2.38 1.11 3.16
CA SER A 357 2.21 0.65 1.77
C SER A 357 3.49 0.80 0.98
N ILE A 358 4.03 -0.30 0.46
CA ILE A 358 5.32 -0.33 -0.21
C ILE A 358 5.14 -0.79 -1.65
N THR A 359 5.58 0.01 -2.64
CA THR A 359 5.50 -0.38 -4.05
C THR A 359 6.56 0.31 -4.91
N GLN A 360 6.86 -0.31 -6.05
CA GLN A 360 7.67 0.27 -7.12
C GLN A 360 6.81 0.98 -8.17
N HIS A 361 5.51 0.74 -8.16
CA HIS A 361 4.57 1.21 -9.18
C HIS A 361 3.45 2.04 -8.54
N PRO A 362 3.72 3.26 -8.05
CA PRO A 362 2.68 4.12 -7.46
C PRO A 362 1.58 4.47 -8.47
N SER A 363 1.89 4.52 -9.76
CA SER A 363 0.91 4.77 -10.83
C SER A 363 -0.14 3.66 -11.01
N LEU A 364 0.09 2.47 -10.46
CA LEU A 364 -0.88 1.36 -10.45
C LEU A 364 -1.80 1.40 -9.25
N LEU A 365 -1.58 2.31 -8.30
CA LEU A 365 -2.44 2.47 -7.13
C LEU A 365 -3.62 3.39 -7.46
N PRO A 366 -4.81 3.14 -6.89
CA PRO A 366 -5.90 4.09 -6.94
C PRO A 366 -5.48 5.44 -6.35
N ILE A 367 -5.99 6.53 -6.93
CA ILE A 367 -5.68 7.88 -6.46
C ILE A 367 -6.18 8.10 -5.02
N GLU A 368 -7.29 7.45 -4.68
CA GLU A 368 -7.89 7.46 -3.35
C GLU A 368 -6.95 6.85 -2.30
N LEU A 369 -6.23 5.78 -2.66
CA LEU A 369 -5.25 5.16 -1.77
C LEU A 369 -4.03 6.07 -1.58
N LEU A 370 -3.53 6.66 -2.66
CA LEU A 370 -2.43 7.65 -2.57
C LEU A 370 -2.84 8.84 -1.71
N GLY A 371 -4.06 9.35 -1.88
CA GLY A 371 -4.63 10.43 -1.07
C GLY A 371 -4.82 10.06 0.42
N ASN A 372 -5.02 8.78 0.73
CA ASN A 372 -5.12 8.29 2.10
C ASN A 372 -3.75 8.11 2.78
N CYS A 373 -2.65 8.00 2.02
CA CYS A 373 -1.30 8.00 2.58
C CYS A 373 -0.90 9.44 2.94
N HIS A 374 -1.08 9.81 4.21
CA HIS A 374 -0.72 11.15 4.71
C HIS A 374 0.78 11.43 4.55
N THR A 375 1.61 10.45 4.85
CA THR A 375 3.05 10.52 4.65
C THR A 375 3.44 9.71 3.42
N GLN A 376 3.99 10.38 2.42
CA GLN A 376 4.47 9.75 1.19
C GLN A 376 5.98 9.97 1.07
N ILE A 377 6.71 8.87 0.96
CA ILE A 377 8.17 8.87 0.87
C ILE A 377 8.56 8.35 -0.51
N TYR A 378 9.19 9.20 -1.28
CA TYR A 378 9.63 8.89 -2.64
C TYR A 378 11.15 8.77 -2.68
N LEU A 379 11.67 7.62 -3.15
CA LEU A 379 13.10 7.35 -3.26
C LEU A 379 13.45 7.06 -4.72
N GLY A 380 14.29 7.90 -5.31
CA GLY A 380 14.87 7.69 -6.65
C GLY A 380 13.86 7.47 -7.77
N LEU A 381 12.66 8.06 -7.70
CA LEU A 381 11.70 7.98 -8.79
C LEU A 381 12.22 8.76 -9.99
N GLN A 382 12.31 8.10 -11.15
CA GLN A 382 12.51 8.75 -12.43
C GLN A 382 11.13 9.12 -12.99
N HIS A 383 11.06 10.30 -13.55
CA HIS A 383 9.83 10.83 -14.19
C HIS A 383 9.53 10.12 -15.49
#